data_a38464a381d04fe0525bdf1f0ffce5eb
#
_entry.id   a38464a381d04fe0525bdf1f0ffce5eb
#
_cell.length_a   1.000
_cell.length_b   1.000
_cell.length_c   1.000
_cell.angle_alpha   90.00
_cell.angle_beta   90.00
_cell.angle_gamma   90.00
#
_symmetry.space_group_name_H-M   'P 1'
#
loop_
_entity.id
_entity.type
_entity.pdbx_description
1 polymer ?
#
loop_
_entity_poly.entity_id
_entity_poly.type
_entity_poly.pdbx_seq_one_letter_code
_entity_poly.pdbx_strand_id
1 'polypeptide(L)'
;MPARGDILALSLDPTQGRESRGSRPVLVLSADAFNKASGLLLVAPITQGGNAARETGFSVTLMGSGTKTQGIVLCDQTRTVDARARRFSKIEKAPSAVVEEALDAVRAILE
;
A
#
# COMPACT_ATOMS: atom_id res chain seq x y z
N MET A 1 -4.36 -9.52 12.03
CA MET A 1 -4.82 -8.89 10.79
C MET A 1 -4.20 -7.51 10.66
N PRO A 2 -3.66 -7.17 9.52
CA PRO A 2 -3.08 -5.84 9.35
C PRO A 2 -4.10 -4.73 9.54
N ALA A 3 -3.60 -3.57 9.92
CA ALA A 3 -4.43 -2.43 10.22
C ALA A 3 -4.15 -1.29 9.25
N ARG A 4 -5.10 -0.37 9.14
CA ARG A 4 -4.91 0.79 8.30
C ARG A 4 -3.65 1.53 8.71
N GLY A 5 -2.83 1.88 7.76
CA GLY A 5 -1.59 2.58 7.99
C GLY A 5 -0.39 1.67 8.09
N ASP A 6 -0.60 0.36 8.16
CA ASP A 6 0.54 -0.54 8.18
C ASP A 6 1.19 -0.55 6.79
N ILE A 7 2.52 -0.56 6.77
CA ILE A 7 3.27 -0.78 5.55
C ILE A 7 3.71 -2.22 5.61
N LEU A 8 3.31 -3.00 4.62
CA LEU A 8 3.58 -4.42 4.58
C LEU A 8 4.47 -4.76 3.39
N ALA A 9 5.27 -5.78 3.55
CA ALA A 9 5.93 -6.42 2.41
C ALA A 9 4.96 -7.52 1.99
N LEU A 10 4.43 -7.45 0.80
CA LEU A 10 3.37 -8.33 0.36
C LEU A 10 3.64 -8.85 -1.02
N SER A 11 3.37 -10.12 -1.22
CA SER A 11 3.49 -10.70 -2.54
C SER A 11 2.25 -10.34 -3.32
N LEU A 12 2.39 -9.56 -4.36
CA LEU A 12 1.26 -9.15 -5.16
C LEU A 12 1.03 -10.01 -6.37
N ASP A 13 2.01 -10.78 -6.78
CA ASP A 13 1.84 -11.58 -7.92
C ASP A 13 1.33 -12.90 -7.68
N PRO A 14 0.61 -13.45 -8.49
CA PRO A 14 0.20 -14.81 -8.41
C PRO A 14 1.34 -15.64 -8.79
N THR A 15 2.38 -15.13 -9.17
CA THR A 15 3.44 -15.79 -9.35
C THR A 15 3.47 -16.96 -10.08
N GLN A 16 3.92 -17.01 -11.07
CA GLN A 16 3.97 -18.08 -11.76
C GLN A 16 5.35 -18.56 -11.77
N GLY A 17 5.61 -19.56 -11.38
CA GLY A 17 6.84 -20.18 -11.49
C GLY A 17 7.96 -19.44 -10.86
N ARG A 18 9.06 -19.33 -11.36
CA ARG A 18 10.11 -18.88 -10.70
C ARG A 18 10.27 -17.52 -10.65
N GLU A 19 9.48 -16.84 -11.01
CA GLU A 19 9.63 -15.53 -10.98
C GLU A 19 9.43 -14.96 -9.76
N SER A 20 9.62 -15.27 -8.78
CA SER A 20 9.28 -14.77 -7.64
C SER A 20 9.86 -13.68 -7.40
N ARG A 21 9.45 -12.73 -7.30
CA ARG A 21 9.88 -11.65 -7.03
C ARG A 21 9.84 -11.39 -5.73
N GLY A 22 9.66 -11.60 -4.97
CA GLY A 22 9.64 -11.15 -3.70
C GLY A 22 8.57 -10.28 -3.38
N SER A 23 8.50 -9.83 -2.20
CA SER A 23 7.45 -9.00 -1.73
C SER A 23 7.70 -7.56 -2.07
N ARG A 24 6.64 -6.81 -2.22
CA ARG A 24 6.75 -5.41 -2.48
C ARG A 24 6.09 -4.64 -1.39
N PRO A 25 6.55 -3.44 -1.07
CA PRO A 25 5.91 -2.66 -0.01
C PRO A 25 4.57 -2.12 -0.47
N VAL A 26 3.60 -2.18 0.41
CA VAL A 26 2.27 -1.62 0.16
C VAL A 26 1.79 -0.92 1.41
N LEU A 27 0.92 0.06 1.25
CA LEU A 27 0.30 0.76 2.38
C LEU A 27 -1.15 0.29 2.50
N VAL A 28 -1.55 -0.15 3.68
CA VAL A 28 -2.91 -0.60 3.93
C VAL A 28 -3.78 0.62 4.15
N LEU A 29 -4.82 0.76 3.35
CA LEU A 29 -5.73 1.90 3.44
C LEU A 29 -7.08 1.55 4.00
N SER A 30 -7.50 0.31 3.94
CA SER A 30 -8.83 -0.07 4.37
C SER A 30 -8.98 -0.03 5.88
N ALA A 31 -10.18 0.22 6.32
CA ALA A 31 -10.48 0.34 7.74
C ALA A 31 -10.27 -0.97 8.48
N ASP A 32 -9.88 -0.89 9.72
CA ASP A 32 -9.62 -2.08 10.53
C ASP A 32 -10.86 -2.98 10.61
N ALA A 33 -12.02 -2.40 10.73
CA ALA A 33 -13.24 -3.20 10.81
C ALA A 33 -13.47 -4.00 9.53
N PHE A 34 -13.21 -3.37 8.38
CA PHE A 34 -13.35 -4.08 7.11
C PHE A 34 -12.33 -5.21 7.03
N ASN A 35 -11.09 -4.94 7.43
CA ASN A 35 -10.03 -5.92 7.32
C ASN A 35 -10.35 -7.15 8.19
N LYS A 36 -10.84 -6.91 9.39
CA LYS A 36 -11.14 -8.03 10.28
C LYS A 36 -12.36 -8.81 9.82
N ALA A 37 -13.35 -8.11 9.36
CA ALA A 37 -14.59 -8.79 8.95
C ALA A 37 -14.41 -9.59 7.67
N SER A 38 -13.65 -9.06 6.73
CA SER A 38 -13.56 -9.70 5.43
C SER A 38 -12.32 -10.54 5.21
N GLY A 39 -11.26 -10.27 5.92
CA GLY A 39 -9.98 -10.89 5.63
C GLY A 39 -9.30 -10.27 4.42
N LEU A 40 -9.89 -9.21 3.87
CA LEU A 40 -9.33 -8.54 2.70
C LEU A 40 -8.70 -7.23 3.13
N LEU A 41 -7.81 -6.72 2.30
CA LEU A 41 -7.17 -5.43 2.53
C LEU A 41 -7.24 -4.64 1.24
N LEU A 42 -7.52 -3.35 1.35
CA LEU A 42 -7.34 -2.45 0.21
C LEU A 42 -5.99 -1.82 0.40
N VAL A 43 -5.10 -2.03 -0.53
CA VAL A 43 -3.72 -1.58 -0.42
C VAL A 43 -3.31 -0.72 -1.60
N ALA A 44 -2.37 0.16 -1.39
CA ALA A 44 -1.76 0.95 -2.46
C ALA A 44 -0.29 0.56 -2.55
N PRO A 45 0.21 0.24 -3.72
CA PRO A 45 1.61 -0.16 -3.85
C PRO A 45 2.54 1.02 -3.66
N ILE A 46 3.73 0.75 -3.18
CA ILE A 46 4.74 1.78 -3.01
C ILE A 46 5.86 1.47 -3.99
N THR A 47 6.16 2.43 -4.85
CA THR A 47 7.20 2.24 -5.83
C THR A 47 8.40 3.07 -5.49
N GLN A 48 9.58 2.55 -5.79
CA GLN A 48 10.79 3.27 -5.51
C GLN A 48 11.44 3.69 -6.80
N GLY A 49 11.74 4.90 -6.92
CA GLY A 49 12.48 5.35 -8.08
C GLY A 49 11.76 5.55 -9.35
N GLY A 50 10.53 5.43 -9.41
CA GLY A 50 9.82 5.61 -10.65
C GLY A 50 9.49 7.05 -10.90
N ASN A 51 9.84 7.57 -12.03
CA ASN A 51 9.49 8.92 -12.31
C ASN A 51 8.08 9.07 -12.74
N ALA A 52 7.53 8.10 -13.40
CA ALA A 52 6.19 8.21 -13.90
C ALA A 52 5.15 8.33 -12.82
N ALA A 53 5.45 7.82 -11.65
CA ALA A 53 4.47 7.83 -10.60
C ALA A 53 4.08 9.24 -10.18
N ARG A 54 4.92 10.20 -10.40
CA ARG A 54 4.60 11.49 -9.93
C ARG A 54 3.72 12.28 -10.81
N GLU A 55 3.41 11.79 -11.96
CA GLU A 55 2.65 12.56 -12.88
C GLU A 55 1.20 12.43 -12.75
N THR A 56 0.69 11.54 -11.97
CA THR A 56 -0.76 11.36 -11.94
C THR A 56 -1.43 12.36 -11.02
N GLY A 57 -0.71 12.91 -10.08
CA GLY A 57 -1.36 13.81 -9.12
C GLY A 57 -2.04 13.08 -7.99
N PHE A 58 -2.03 11.74 -8.01
CA PHE A 58 -2.67 10.98 -6.98
C PHE A 58 -1.67 10.09 -6.24
N SER A 59 -0.44 10.55 -6.12
CA SER A 59 0.56 9.79 -5.40
C SER A 59 0.98 10.56 -4.16
N VAL A 60 1.51 9.87 -3.19
CA VAL A 60 1.94 10.48 -1.95
C VAL A 60 3.37 10.06 -1.70
N THR A 61 4.26 11.02 -1.54
CA THR A 61 5.66 10.67 -1.33
C THR A 61 5.91 10.33 0.12
N LEU A 62 6.79 9.37 0.34
CA LEU A 62 7.24 9.05 1.69
C LEU A 62 8.49 9.83 2.06
N MET A 63 8.99 10.67 1.15
CA MET A 63 10.18 11.43 1.40
C MET A 63 9.94 12.40 2.54
N GLY A 64 10.80 12.40 3.50
CA GLY A 64 10.65 13.31 4.63
C GLY A 64 9.65 12.86 5.67
N SER A 65 9.02 11.71 5.50
CA SER A 65 8.01 11.26 6.43
C SER A 65 8.59 10.58 7.67
N GLY A 66 9.85 10.20 7.61
CA GLY A 66 10.47 9.48 8.72
C GLY A 66 10.35 7.97 8.62
N THR A 67 9.75 7.45 7.56
CA THR A 67 9.63 6.01 7.42
C THR A 67 10.93 5.40 6.94
N LYS A 68 11.11 4.11 7.24
CA LYS A 68 12.24 3.40 6.71
C LYS A 68 11.97 3.10 5.25
N THR A 69 10.74 2.86 4.89
CA THR A 69 10.34 2.58 3.53
C THR A 69 10.43 3.87 2.75
N GLN A 70 11.09 3.81 1.62
CA GLN A 70 11.23 4.99 0.77
C GLN A 70 10.36 4.80 -0.45
N GLY A 71 10.00 5.86 -1.10
CA GLY A 71 9.28 5.76 -2.36
C GLY A 71 8.02 6.56 -2.39
N ILE A 72 7.13 6.18 -3.28
CA ILE A 72 5.91 6.90 -3.55
C ILE A 72 4.74 5.95 -3.50
N VAL A 73 3.71 6.31 -2.75
CA VAL A 73 2.49 5.51 -2.63
C VAL A 73 1.62 5.83 -3.84
N LEU A 74 1.26 4.83 -4.60
CA LEU A 74 0.49 5.02 -5.83
C LEU A 74 -0.98 4.85 -5.52
N CYS A 75 -1.62 5.93 -5.16
CA CYS A 75 -3.00 5.87 -4.71
C CYS A 75 -3.99 5.63 -5.85
N ASP A 76 -3.58 5.79 -7.09
CA ASP A 76 -4.42 5.48 -8.23
C ASP A 76 -4.27 4.04 -8.69
N GLN A 77 -3.51 3.23 -7.95
CA GLN A 77 -3.35 1.83 -8.31
C GLN A 77 -3.68 0.93 -7.13
N THR A 78 -4.67 1.32 -6.37
CA THR A 78 -5.10 0.51 -5.24
C THR A 78 -5.68 -0.81 -5.73
N ARG A 79 -5.57 -1.82 -4.91
CA ARG A 79 -6.19 -3.09 -5.22
C ARG A 79 -6.57 -3.78 -3.93
N THR A 80 -7.54 -4.65 -4.03
CA THR A 80 -7.98 -5.45 -2.89
C THR A 80 -7.28 -6.79 -2.96
N VAL A 81 -6.70 -7.20 -1.86
CA VAL A 81 -6.00 -8.47 -1.80
C VAL A 81 -6.52 -9.28 -0.63
N ASP A 82 -6.42 -10.59 -0.71
CA ASP A 82 -6.84 -11.48 0.36
C ASP A 82 -5.63 -11.69 1.26
N ALA A 83 -5.68 -11.15 2.45
CA ALA A 83 -4.55 -11.21 3.37
C ALA A 83 -4.22 -12.64 3.78
N ARG A 84 -5.23 -13.52 3.77
CA ARG A 84 -4.98 -14.86 4.20
C ARG A 84 -4.34 -15.69 3.12
N ALA A 85 -4.50 -15.33 1.88
CA ALA A 85 -3.96 -16.09 0.77
C ALA A 85 -2.58 -15.65 0.34
N ARG A 86 -2.07 -14.55 0.88
CA ARG A 86 -0.80 -14.05 0.44
C ARG A 86 0.16 -13.97 1.58
N ARG A 87 1.44 -14.10 1.31
CA ARG A 87 2.41 -13.94 2.34
C ARG A 87 2.64 -12.50 2.57
N PHE A 88 2.72 -12.08 3.78
CA PHE A 88 3.03 -10.71 4.10
C PHE A 88 3.77 -10.62 5.42
N SER A 89 4.49 -9.54 5.60
CA SER A 89 5.09 -9.22 6.87
C SER A 89 4.98 -7.73 7.07
N LYS A 90 4.79 -7.30 8.31
CA LYS A 90 4.68 -5.88 8.57
C LYS A 90 6.06 -5.28 8.62
N ILE A 91 6.27 -4.19 7.92
CA ILE A 91 7.53 -3.48 7.93
C ILE A 91 7.49 -2.41 9.01
N GLU A 92 6.45 -1.59 9.01
CA GLU A 92 6.35 -0.47 9.95
C GLU A 92 4.98 0.16 9.84
N LYS A 93 4.67 1.12 10.67
CA LYS A 93 3.44 1.84 10.62
C LYS A 93 3.71 3.19 9.99
N ALA A 94 2.96 3.58 9.02
CA ALA A 94 3.13 4.88 8.39
C ALA A 94 2.64 5.98 9.32
N PRO A 95 3.22 7.15 9.26
CA PRO A 95 2.73 8.30 10.04
C PRO A 95 1.31 8.65 9.62
N SER A 96 0.52 9.14 10.56
CA SER A 96 -0.86 9.46 10.26
C SER A 96 -1.00 10.49 9.15
N ALA A 97 -0.06 11.41 9.03
CA ALA A 97 -0.13 12.41 7.97
C ALA A 97 -0.06 11.76 6.58
N VAL A 98 0.75 10.72 6.43
CA VAL A 98 0.86 10.01 5.17
C VAL A 98 -0.45 9.28 4.89
N VAL A 99 -1.01 8.64 5.90
CA VAL A 99 -2.25 7.88 5.74
C VAL A 99 -3.38 8.82 5.34
N GLU A 100 -3.49 9.98 5.98
CA GLU A 100 -4.54 10.92 5.66
C GLU A 100 -4.39 11.47 4.25
N GLU A 101 -3.18 11.76 3.83
CA GLU A 101 -2.95 12.24 2.51
C GLU A 101 -3.33 11.18 1.48
N ALA A 102 -3.00 9.93 1.75
CA ALA A 102 -3.33 8.84 0.83
C ALA A 102 -4.83 8.62 0.76
N LEU A 103 -5.52 8.69 1.90
CA LEU A 103 -6.97 8.55 1.90
C LEU A 103 -7.63 9.69 1.13
N ASP A 104 -7.11 10.90 1.26
CA ASP A 104 -7.67 12.03 0.52
C ASP A 104 -7.48 11.83 -0.99
N ALA A 105 -6.33 11.30 -1.40
CA ALA A 105 -6.10 11.04 -2.82
C ALA A 105 -7.08 9.99 -3.36
N VAL A 106 -7.34 8.95 -2.59
CA VAL A 106 -8.29 7.92 -3.02
C VAL A 106 -9.70 8.49 -3.07
N ARG A 107 -10.09 9.31 -2.09
CA ARG A 107 -11.39 9.92 -2.09
C ARG A 107 -11.57 10.81 -3.32
N ALA A 108 -10.53 11.53 -3.70
CA ALA A 108 -10.59 12.38 -4.88
C ALA A 108 -10.81 11.57 -6.15
N ILE A 109 -10.27 10.38 -6.22
CA ILE A 109 -10.48 9.53 -7.38
C ILE A 109 -11.94 9.09 -7.46
N LEU A 110 -12.59 8.93 -6.33
CA LEU A 110 -13.96 8.45 -6.32
C LEU A 110 -15.00 9.53 -6.56
N GLU A 111 -14.62 10.76 -6.48
CA GLU A 111 -15.54 11.85 -6.73
C GLU A 111 -15.45 12.35 -8.15
#